data_1514eb4653a481c15440f832f31392a8
#
_entry.id   1514eb4653a481c15440f832f31392a8
#
_cell.length_a   1.000
_cell.length_b   1.000
_cell.length_c   1.000
_cell.angle_alpha   90.00
_cell.angle_beta   90.00
_cell.angle_gamma   90.00
#
_symmetry.space_group_name_H-M   'P 1'
#
loop_
_entity.id
_entity.type
_entity.pdbx_description
1 polymer ?
#
loop_
_entity_poly.entity_id
_entity_poly.type
_entity_poly.pdbx_seq_one_letter_code
_entity_poly.pdbx_strand_id
1 'polypeptide(L)'
;MTISDKPTPPFAEHEQAFPGKTFDMNIKPDHGEASYKGSGQLAGKKALITGGDSGIGAAVAIAYAREGADVAISYLPDEQKDAEAIAHWIDAAGRTALLIPGDISDPAHASHMIERTVDKLGGLDILVNNAAYQKYFDRFEDITLEEWQKTFDTNVHAVFNLIRLAVPVSYTHLRAHETRGN
;
A
#
# COMPACT_ATOMS: atom_id res chain seq x y z
N MET A 1 10.46 22.11 -1.02
CA MET A 1 11.54 21.73 -0.09
C MET A 1 12.81 21.55 -0.90
N THR A 2 13.84 22.31 -0.62
CA THR A 2 15.16 22.11 -1.24
C THR A 2 15.86 20.94 -0.54
N ILE A 3 16.86 20.33 -1.19
CA ILE A 3 17.63 19.21 -0.60
C ILE A 3 18.24 19.61 0.76
N SER A 4 18.50 20.89 0.97
CA SER A 4 19.06 21.43 2.23
C SER A 4 18.10 21.41 3.43
N ASP A 5 16.79 21.21 3.22
CA ASP A 5 15.79 21.28 4.28
C ASP A 5 15.44 19.87 4.83
N LYS A 6 16.07 18.82 4.31
CA LYS A 6 15.89 17.47 4.78
C LYS A 6 16.75 17.18 6.01
N PRO A 7 16.24 16.46 7.01
CA PRO A 7 17.03 16.06 8.17
C PRO A 7 18.22 15.20 7.74
N THR A 8 19.37 15.44 8.35
CA THR A 8 20.63 14.73 8.06
C THR A 8 21.03 13.84 9.24
N PRO A 9 21.68 12.69 9.00
CA PRO A 9 22.21 11.83 10.04
C PRO A 9 23.28 12.56 10.92
N PRO A 10 23.49 12.12 12.19
CA PRO A 10 22.78 10.99 12.81
C PRO A 10 21.36 11.37 13.23
N PHE A 11 20.42 10.42 13.02
CA PHE A 11 19.04 10.58 13.50
C PHE A 11 18.96 10.12 14.95
N ALA A 12 18.08 10.76 15.75
CA ALA A 12 17.77 10.26 17.07
C ALA A 12 17.10 8.89 16.98
N GLU A 13 17.52 7.96 17.83
CA GLU A 13 16.86 6.66 17.94
C GLU A 13 15.40 6.85 18.37
N HIS A 14 14.51 6.16 17.70
CA HIS A 14 13.08 6.18 18.00
C HIS A 14 12.51 4.78 17.77
N GLU A 15 12.28 4.08 18.87
CA GLU A 15 11.66 2.76 18.85
C GLU A 15 10.14 2.90 18.93
N GLN A 16 9.43 2.11 18.13
CA GLN A 16 7.99 1.96 18.18
C GLN A 16 7.63 0.48 18.29
N ALA A 17 6.57 0.19 19.04
CA ALA A 17 5.96 -1.14 18.99
C ALA A 17 5.36 -1.39 17.60
N PHE A 18 5.34 -2.66 17.17
CA PHE A 18 4.66 -3.05 15.94
C PHE A 18 3.13 -2.90 16.06
N PRO A 19 2.45 -2.36 15.01
CA PRO A 19 3.01 -1.73 13.82
C PRO A 19 3.58 -0.34 14.12
N GLY A 20 4.70 0.02 13.46
CA GLY A 20 5.26 1.36 13.56
C GLY A 20 4.38 2.38 12.82
N LYS A 21 3.95 3.43 13.52
CA LYS A 21 3.00 4.42 12.98
C LYS A 21 3.72 5.70 12.57
N THR A 22 3.46 6.17 11.36
CA THR A 22 3.97 7.45 10.87
C THR A 22 3.47 8.61 11.74
N PHE A 23 2.23 8.51 12.24
CA PHE A 23 1.64 9.52 13.11
C PHE A 23 2.46 9.76 14.38
N ASP A 24 3.06 8.71 14.95
CA ASP A 24 3.84 8.77 16.18
C ASP A 24 5.32 9.10 15.96
N MET A 25 5.80 9.22 14.72
CA MET A 25 7.19 9.57 14.43
C MET A 25 7.52 11.02 14.80
N ASN A 26 8.68 11.22 15.44
CA ASN A 26 9.20 12.56 15.77
C ASN A 26 9.55 13.37 14.52
N ILE A 27 10.13 12.71 13.52
CA ILE A 27 10.44 13.28 12.21
C ILE A 27 9.56 12.59 11.20
N LYS A 28 8.64 13.33 10.60
CA LYS A 28 7.75 12.80 9.57
C LYS A 28 8.52 12.54 8.28
N PRO A 29 8.38 11.37 7.65
CA PRO A 29 8.92 11.12 6.32
C PRO A 29 8.22 12.01 5.29
N ASP A 30 8.93 12.39 4.23
CA ASP A 30 8.37 13.06 3.06
C ASP A 30 7.97 11.98 2.03
N HIS A 31 6.67 11.75 1.85
CA HIS A 31 6.14 10.81 0.86
C HIS A 31 5.86 11.47 -0.50
N GLY A 32 6.33 12.69 -0.69
CA GLY A 32 6.08 13.46 -1.90
C GLY A 32 4.83 14.35 -1.83
N GLU A 33 4.26 14.55 -0.62
CA GLU A 33 3.00 15.28 -0.41
C GLU A 33 2.99 16.67 -1.03
N ALA A 34 4.12 17.37 -0.98
CA ALA A 34 4.23 18.71 -1.55
C ALA A 34 5.07 18.74 -2.84
N SER A 35 5.94 17.77 -3.06
CA SER A 35 7.00 17.86 -4.07
C SER A 35 6.69 17.09 -5.36
N TYR A 36 6.00 15.95 -5.29
CA TYR A 36 5.70 15.16 -6.47
C TYR A 36 4.60 15.81 -7.33
N LYS A 37 4.86 15.93 -8.62
CA LYS A 37 3.90 16.44 -9.61
C LYS A 37 3.64 15.35 -10.63
N GLY A 38 2.38 14.91 -10.74
CA GLY A 38 1.97 13.91 -11.71
C GLY A 38 1.99 14.46 -13.15
N SER A 39 2.09 13.55 -14.09
CA SER A 39 2.04 13.78 -15.53
C SER A 39 0.88 13.07 -16.24
N GLY A 40 0.01 12.39 -15.47
CA GLY A 40 -1.19 11.72 -15.98
C GLY A 40 -0.95 10.32 -16.55
N GLN A 41 0.17 9.68 -16.20
CA GLN A 41 0.54 8.36 -16.74
C GLN A 41 -0.40 7.22 -16.33
N LEU A 42 -1.13 7.40 -15.22
CA LEU A 42 -2.09 6.42 -14.71
C LEU A 42 -3.53 6.90 -14.80
N ALA A 43 -3.82 7.82 -15.72
CA ALA A 43 -5.16 8.37 -15.89
C ALA A 43 -6.21 7.26 -16.08
N GLY A 44 -7.22 7.23 -15.19
CA GLY A 44 -8.30 6.24 -15.19
C GLY A 44 -7.95 4.84 -14.69
N LYS A 45 -6.70 4.59 -14.27
CA LYS A 45 -6.28 3.31 -13.70
C LYS A 45 -6.81 3.12 -12.27
N LYS A 46 -6.95 1.85 -11.87
CA LYS A 46 -7.41 1.41 -10.55
C LYS A 46 -6.29 0.62 -9.89
N ALA A 47 -5.81 1.10 -8.76
CA ALA A 47 -4.70 0.48 -8.05
C ALA A 47 -5.13 -0.03 -6.67
N LEU A 48 -4.62 -1.18 -6.27
CA LEU A 48 -4.65 -1.69 -4.91
C LEU A 48 -3.22 -1.77 -4.37
N ILE A 49 -2.98 -1.15 -3.22
CA ILE A 49 -1.66 -1.09 -2.58
C ILE A 49 -1.78 -1.66 -1.17
N THR A 50 -1.04 -2.71 -0.85
CA THR A 50 -0.96 -3.24 0.51
C THR A 50 0.07 -2.47 1.34
N GLY A 51 -0.26 -2.13 2.60
CA GLY A 51 0.57 -1.24 3.43
C GLY A 51 0.69 0.16 2.82
N GLY A 52 -0.43 0.68 2.27
CA GLY A 52 -0.47 1.97 1.59
C GLY A 52 -0.59 3.18 2.51
N ASP A 53 -0.65 2.96 3.80
CA ASP A 53 -0.82 3.97 4.86
C ASP A 53 0.49 4.64 5.28
N SER A 54 1.62 3.98 5.07
CA SER A 54 2.91 4.44 5.59
C SER A 54 4.08 4.13 4.64
N GLY A 55 5.24 4.74 4.90
CA GLY A 55 6.50 4.46 4.23
C GLY A 55 6.44 4.51 2.70
N ILE A 56 6.97 3.47 2.05
CA ILE A 56 7.02 3.36 0.59
C ILE A 56 5.61 3.24 0.01
N GLY A 57 4.71 2.47 0.66
CA GLY A 57 3.33 2.31 0.21
C GLY A 57 2.56 3.62 0.15
N ALA A 58 2.72 4.48 1.15
CA ALA A 58 2.13 5.83 1.18
C ALA A 58 2.66 6.71 0.04
N ALA A 59 3.97 6.69 -0.20
CA ALA A 59 4.58 7.43 -1.31
C ALA A 59 4.04 6.95 -2.68
N VAL A 60 3.89 5.65 -2.86
CA VAL A 60 3.30 5.06 -4.07
C VAL A 60 1.84 5.49 -4.22
N ALA A 61 1.04 5.45 -3.14
CA ALA A 61 -0.37 5.84 -3.16
C ALA A 61 -0.55 7.30 -3.58
N ILE A 62 0.22 8.22 -3.01
CA ILE A 62 0.21 9.64 -3.37
C ILE A 62 0.65 9.85 -4.82
N ALA A 63 1.74 9.21 -5.24
CA ALA A 63 2.24 9.33 -6.60
C ALA A 63 1.21 8.81 -7.62
N TYR A 64 0.60 7.64 -7.39
CA TYR A 64 -0.40 7.06 -8.28
C TYR A 64 -1.66 7.93 -8.39
N ALA A 65 -2.14 8.48 -7.28
CA ALA A 65 -3.26 9.41 -7.30
C ALA A 65 -2.94 10.65 -8.16
N ARG A 66 -1.75 11.22 -8.03
CA ARG A 66 -1.32 12.37 -8.82
C ARG A 66 -1.09 12.04 -10.29
N GLU A 67 -0.74 10.79 -10.59
CA GLU A 67 -0.71 10.29 -11.98
C GLU A 67 -2.10 9.98 -12.54
N GLY A 68 -3.16 10.14 -11.75
CA GLY A 68 -4.55 10.03 -12.21
C GLY A 68 -5.23 8.70 -11.91
N ALA A 69 -4.65 7.84 -11.07
CA ALA A 69 -5.27 6.59 -10.65
C ALA A 69 -6.22 6.79 -9.45
N ASP A 70 -7.30 6.00 -9.38
CA ASP A 70 -8.06 5.78 -8.16
C ASP A 70 -7.33 4.70 -7.33
N VAL A 71 -7.24 4.89 -6.02
CA VAL A 71 -6.34 4.08 -5.19
C VAL A 71 -7.08 3.47 -4.02
N ALA A 72 -7.03 2.14 -3.91
CA ALA A 72 -7.35 1.40 -2.71
C ALA A 72 -6.07 1.16 -1.90
N ILE A 73 -6.11 1.37 -0.60
CA ILE A 73 -5.01 1.02 0.31
C ILE A 73 -5.49 0.05 1.38
N SER A 74 -4.70 -1.00 1.63
CA SER A 74 -4.90 -1.92 2.74
C SER A 74 -3.86 -1.65 3.82
N TYR A 75 -4.26 -1.77 5.08
CA TYR A 75 -3.47 -1.44 6.27
C TYR A 75 -4.02 -2.18 7.50
N LEU A 76 -3.23 -2.31 8.56
CA LEU A 76 -3.72 -2.90 9.80
C LEU A 76 -4.68 -1.91 10.51
N PRO A 77 -5.76 -2.40 11.18
CA PRO A 77 -6.76 -1.53 11.80
C PRO A 77 -6.20 -0.48 12.75
N ASP A 78 -5.08 -0.77 13.41
CA ASP A 78 -4.41 0.15 14.33
C ASP A 78 -3.73 1.34 13.63
N GLU A 79 -3.57 1.27 12.31
CA GLU A 79 -2.94 2.30 11.45
C GLU A 79 -3.97 3.23 10.79
N GLN A 80 -5.25 3.19 11.23
CA GLN A 80 -6.35 3.96 10.65
C GLN A 80 -6.05 5.44 10.46
N LYS A 81 -5.37 6.09 11.41
CA LYS A 81 -5.04 7.53 11.33
C LYS A 81 -4.05 7.84 10.20
N ASP A 82 -3.06 6.97 10.00
CA ASP A 82 -2.10 7.12 8.93
C ASP A 82 -2.80 6.91 7.57
N ALA A 83 -3.66 5.89 7.47
CA ALA A 83 -4.45 5.63 6.28
C ALA A 83 -5.39 6.81 5.90
N GLU A 84 -6.04 7.43 6.88
CA GLU A 84 -6.89 8.62 6.66
C GLU A 84 -6.07 9.81 6.17
N ALA A 85 -4.84 9.99 6.66
CA ALA A 85 -3.95 11.04 6.17
C ALA A 85 -3.57 10.82 4.70
N ILE A 86 -3.32 9.57 4.29
CA ILE A 86 -3.02 9.25 2.88
C ILE A 86 -4.27 9.41 2.01
N ALA A 87 -5.46 8.98 2.49
CA ALA A 87 -6.72 9.19 1.78
C ALA A 87 -6.95 10.67 1.47
N HIS A 88 -6.67 11.56 2.42
CA HIS A 88 -6.77 13.01 2.20
C HIS A 88 -5.91 13.48 1.01
N TRP A 89 -4.69 12.96 0.83
CA TRP A 89 -3.83 13.32 -0.30
C TRP A 89 -4.30 12.73 -1.63
N ILE A 90 -4.91 11.55 -1.62
CA ILE A 90 -5.53 10.94 -2.80
C ILE A 90 -6.74 11.79 -3.23
N ASP A 91 -7.61 12.17 -2.29
CA ASP A 91 -8.77 13.02 -2.55
C ASP A 91 -8.35 14.42 -3.02
N ALA A 92 -7.30 15.00 -2.44
CA ALA A 92 -6.74 16.29 -2.87
C ALA A 92 -6.18 16.26 -4.31
N ALA A 93 -5.79 15.10 -4.81
CA ALA A 93 -5.43 14.88 -6.21
C ALA A 93 -6.65 14.71 -7.13
N GLY A 94 -7.88 14.82 -6.60
CA GLY A 94 -9.14 14.63 -7.36
C GLY A 94 -9.40 13.16 -7.71
N ARG A 95 -8.86 12.22 -6.94
CA ARG A 95 -9.02 10.78 -7.16
C ARG A 95 -9.78 10.14 -6.00
N THR A 96 -10.29 8.94 -6.24
CA THR A 96 -11.03 8.18 -5.22
C THR A 96 -10.06 7.41 -4.33
N ALA A 97 -10.14 7.64 -3.01
CA ALA A 97 -9.48 6.83 -2.00
C ALA A 97 -10.42 5.74 -1.48
N LEU A 98 -9.96 4.49 -1.43
CA LEU A 98 -10.67 3.38 -0.79
C LEU A 98 -9.81 2.80 0.34
N LEU A 99 -10.30 2.88 1.56
CA LEU A 99 -9.65 2.35 2.76
C LEU A 99 -10.15 0.95 3.08
N ILE A 100 -9.24 -0.03 3.22
CA ILE A 100 -9.55 -1.44 3.48
C ILE A 100 -8.70 -1.94 4.64
N PRO A 101 -9.18 -1.76 5.90
CA PRO A 101 -8.46 -2.25 7.07
C PRO A 101 -8.52 -3.78 7.18
N GLY A 102 -7.40 -4.40 7.52
CA GLY A 102 -7.31 -5.85 7.78
C GLY A 102 -5.89 -6.40 7.59
N ASP A 103 -5.69 -7.64 8.02
CA ASP A 103 -4.42 -8.34 7.92
C ASP A 103 -4.34 -9.09 6.58
N ILE A 104 -3.33 -8.80 5.77
CA ILE A 104 -3.12 -9.46 4.47
C ILE A 104 -2.78 -10.95 4.60
N SER A 105 -2.30 -11.40 5.75
CA SER A 105 -2.01 -12.81 6.01
C SER A 105 -3.29 -13.67 6.12
N ASP A 106 -4.46 -13.06 6.34
CA ASP A 106 -5.75 -13.73 6.29
C ASP A 106 -6.22 -13.92 4.83
N PRO A 107 -6.34 -15.17 4.34
CA PRO A 107 -6.80 -15.42 2.97
C PRO A 107 -8.22 -14.90 2.67
N ALA A 108 -9.11 -14.84 3.68
CA ALA A 108 -10.45 -14.29 3.52
C ALA A 108 -10.38 -12.77 3.30
N HIS A 109 -9.48 -12.09 4.01
CA HIS A 109 -9.24 -10.66 3.79
C HIS A 109 -8.63 -10.38 2.41
N ALA A 110 -7.76 -11.25 1.90
CA ALA A 110 -7.24 -11.11 0.53
C ALA A 110 -8.36 -11.10 -0.52
N SER A 111 -9.34 -12.01 -0.42
CA SER A 111 -10.52 -12.03 -1.31
C SER A 111 -11.33 -10.74 -1.16
N HIS A 112 -11.60 -10.34 0.08
CA HIS A 112 -12.33 -9.11 0.39
C HIS A 112 -11.69 -7.86 -0.22
N MET A 113 -10.36 -7.73 -0.15
CA MET A 113 -9.64 -6.59 -0.73
C MET A 113 -9.85 -6.50 -2.24
N ILE A 114 -9.73 -7.60 -2.97
CA ILE A 114 -9.92 -7.63 -4.42
C ILE A 114 -11.38 -7.29 -4.78
N GLU A 115 -12.34 -7.95 -4.15
CA GLU A 115 -13.78 -7.71 -4.38
C GLU A 115 -14.17 -6.25 -4.10
N ARG A 116 -13.75 -5.72 -2.95
CA ARG A 116 -14.03 -4.32 -2.57
C ARG A 116 -13.41 -3.32 -3.55
N THR A 117 -12.18 -3.60 -4.02
CA THR A 117 -11.52 -2.73 -4.99
C THR A 117 -12.30 -2.70 -6.30
N VAL A 118 -12.68 -3.86 -6.82
CA VAL A 118 -13.45 -3.96 -8.07
C VAL A 118 -14.81 -3.30 -7.95
N ASP A 119 -15.54 -3.57 -6.87
CA ASP A 119 -16.88 -3.01 -6.65
C ASP A 119 -16.87 -1.49 -6.51
N LYS A 120 -15.89 -0.93 -5.82
CA LYS A 120 -15.86 0.49 -5.47
C LYS A 120 -15.15 1.35 -6.50
N LEU A 121 -14.07 0.84 -7.10
CA LEU A 121 -13.31 1.58 -8.10
C LEU A 121 -13.70 1.21 -9.54
N GLY A 122 -14.47 0.13 -9.73
CA GLY A 122 -14.92 -0.33 -11.04
C GLY A 122 -13.90 -1.20 -11.79
N GLY A 123 -12.87 -1.71 -11.11
CA GLY A 123 -11.86 -2.59 -11.68
C GLY A 123 -10.58 -2.65 -10.86
N LEU A 124 -9.59 -3.40 -11.36
CA LEU A 124 -8.26 -3.50 -10.79
C LEU A 124 -7.23 -3.62 -11.93
N ASP A 125 -6.46 -2.58 -12.18
CA ASP A 125 -5.40 -2.54 -13.20
C ASP A 125 -4.02 -2.82 -12.60
N ILE A 126 -3.78 -2.39 -11.35
CA ILE A 126 -2.46 -2.40 -10.72
C ILE A 126 -2.58 -2.97 -9.31
N LEU A 127 -1.78 -4.00 -9.02
CA LEU A 127 -1.60 -4.53 -7.67
C LEU A 127 -0.17 -4.24 -7.20
N VAL A 128 -0.03 -3.55 -6.07
CA VAL A 128 1.25 -3.27 -5.42
C VAL A 128 1.32 -4.07 -4.11
N ASN A 129 2.08 -5.14 -4.11
CA ASN A 129 2.38 -5.93 -2.93
C ASN A 129 3.55 -5.28 -2.19
N ASN A 130 3.23 -4.38 -1.26
CA ASN A 130 4.22 -3.60 -0.51
C ASN A 130 4.22 -3.95 0.99
N ALA A 131 3.08 -4.31 1.58
CA ALA A 131 3.03 -4.69 2.99
C ALA A 131 3.98 -5.84 3.29
N ALA A 132 4.72 -5.72 4.40
CA ALA A 132 5.67 -6.73 4.83
C ALA A 132 5.73 -6.77 6.37
N TYR A 133 6.08 -7.93 6.88
CA TYR A 133 6.40 -8.14 8.28
C TYR A 133 7.88 -8.43 8.44
N GLN A 134 8.53 -7.71 9.36
CA GLN A 134 9.93 -7.94 9.73
C GLN A 134 10.09 -7.69 11.23
N LYS A 135 10.76 -8.62 11.90
CA LYS A 135 11.17 -8.48 13.29
C LYS A 135 12.66 -8.80 13.42
N TYR A 136 13.38 -7.98 14.16
CA TYR A 136 14.77 -8.20 14.45
C TYR A 136 14.94 -9.16 15.64
N PHE A 137 15.95 -10.03 15.54
CA PHE A 137 16.39 -10.93 16.61
C PHE A 137 17.91 -10.84 16.72
N ASP A 138 18.43 -10.81 17.94
CA ASP A 138 19.87 -10.76 18.17
C ASP A 138 20.58 -12.04 17.72
N ARG A 139 19.90 -13.18 17.89
CA ARG A 139 20.42 -14.51 17.58
C ARG A 139 19.42 -15.29 16.73
N PHE A 140 19.95 -16.11 15.82
CA PHE A 140 19.13 -16.93 14.95
C PHE A 140 18.25 -17.93 15.74
N GLU A 141 18.77 -18.51 16.81
CA GLU A 141 18.05 -19.47 17.66
C GLU A 141 16.90 -18.88 18.47
N ASP A 142 16.82 -17.55 18.56
CA ASP A 142 15.70 -16.86 19.20
C ASP A 142 14.48 -16.73 18.29
N ILE A 143 14.63 -17.05 17.00
CA ILE A 143 13.51 -17.08 16.04
C ILE A 143 12.64 -18.29 16.33
N THR A 144 11.43 -18.05 16.83
CA THR A 144 10.46 -19.13 17.06
C THR A 144 9.82 -19.61 15.75
N LEU A 145 9.28 -20.81 15.74
CA LEU A 145 8.52 -21.32 14.58
C LEU A 145 7.30 -20.44 14.26
N GLU A 146 6.70 -19.85 15.27
CA GLU A 146 5.56 -18.92 15.12
C GLU A 146 5.99 -17.63 14.39
N GLU A 147 7.11 -17.03 14.79
CA GLU A 147 7.65 -15.83 14.11
C GLU A 147 8.10 -16.15 12.69
N TRP A 148 8.69 -17.31 12.48
CA TRP A 148 9.03 -17.80 11.15
C TRP A 148 7.78 -17.93 10.29
N GLN A 149 6.74 -18.62 10.78
CA GLN A 149 5.49 -18.81 10.07
C GLN A 149 4.83 -17.48 9.74
N LYS A 150 4.72 -16.56 10.71
CA LYS A 150 4.17 -15.21 10.50
C LYS A 150 4.90 -14.44 9.40
N THR A 151 6.24 -14.54 9.37
CA THR A 151 7.05 -13.91 8.32
C THR A 151 6.68 -14.44 6.94
N PHE A 152 6.53 -15.75 6.78
CA PHE A 152 6.13 -16.35 5.51
C PHE A 152 4.67 -16.09 5.15
N ASP A 153 3.77 -16.13 6.11
CA ASP A 153 2.35 -15.85 5.88
C ASP A 153 2.15 -14.44 5.33
N THR A 154 2.85 -13.46 5.88
CA THR A 154 2.75 -12.08 5.42
C THR A 154 3.53 -11.83 4.12
N ASN A 155 4.81 -12.24 4.06
CA ASN A 155 5.70 -11.80 2.98
C ASN A 155 5.65 -12.69 1.74
N VAL A 156 5.12 -13.91 1.86
CA VAL A 156 5.11 -14.89 0.76
C VAL A 156 3.71 -15.37 0.43
N HIS A 157 2.99 -15.95 1.41
CA HIS A 157 1.69 -16.55 1.15
C HIS A 157 0.62 -15.51 0.82
N ALA A 158 0.61 -14.37 1.52
CA ALA A 158 -0.30 -13.26 1.22
C ALA A 158 -0.08 -12.72 -0.19
N VAL A 159 1.18 -12.50 -0.59
CA VAL A 159 1.54 -12.02 -1.93
C VAL A 159 1.05 -12.99 -3.00
N PHE A 160 1.30 -14.30 -2.82
CA PHE A 160 0.81 -15.33 -3.74
C PHE A 160 -0.72 -15.32 -3.85
N ASN A 161 -1.43 -15.27 -2.71
CA ASN A 161 -2.89 -15.25 -2.68
C ASN A 161 -3.46 -14.04 -3.41
N LEU A 162 -2.92 -12.85 -3.17
CA LEU A 162 -3.35 -11.62 -3.84
C LEU A 162 -3.13 -11.67 -5.34
N ILE A 163 -1.96 -12.12 -5.81
CA ILE A 163 -1.67 -12.27 -7.23
C ILE A 163 -2.66 -13.25 -7.87
N ARG A 164 -2.86 -14.42 -7.25
CA ARG A 164 -3.79 -15.45 -7.75
C ARG A 164 -5.22 -14.93 -7.89
N LEU A 165 -5.67 -14.06 -6.99
CA LEU A 165 -7.01 -13.48 -7.02
C LEU A 165 -7.11 -12.27 -7.98
N ALA A 166 -6.06 -11.47 -8.09
CA ALA A 166 -6.05 -10.27 -8.93
C ALA A 166 -5.94 -10.58 -10.43
N VAL A 167 -5.14 -11.57 -10.81
CA VAL A 167 -4.86 -11.91 -12.22
C VAL A 167 -6.12 -12.16 -13.04
N PRO A 168 -7.11 -12.98 -12.63
CA PRO A 168 -8.34 -13.18 -13.41
C PRO A 168 -9.16 -11.91 -13.63
N VAL A 169 -9.17 -11.03 -12.63
CA VAL A 169 -9.90 -9.75 -12.66
C VAL A 169 -9.25 -8.78 -13.65
N SER A 170 -7.93 -8.65 -13.58
CA SER A 170 -7.15 -7.78 -14.45
C SER A 170 -7.27 -8.20 -15.93
N TYR A 171 -7.22 -9.50 -16.22
CA TYR A 171 -7.38 -10.01 -17.60
C TYR A 171 -8.78 -9.80 -18.18
N THR A 172 -9.83 -9.83 -17.38
CA THR A 172 -11.20 -9.58 -17.90
C THR A 172 -11.38 -8.14 -18.37
N HIS A 173 -10.73 -7.19 -17.71
CA HIS A 173 -10.75 -5.78 -18.13
C HIS A 173 -9.87 -5.51 -19.36
N LEU A 174 -8.73 -6.16 -19.50
CA LEU A 174 -7.85 -6.04 -20.67
C LEU A 174 -8.49 -6.61 -21.95
N ARG A 175 -9.18 -7.75 -21.87
CA ARG A 175 -9.86 -8.35 -23.03
C ARG A 175 -11.00 -7.51 -23.59
N ALA A 176 -11.67 -6.70 -22.76
CA ALA A 176 -12.72 -5.81 -23.24
C ALA A 176 -12.20 -4.66 -24.13
N HIS A 177 -10.91 -4.33 -24.05
CA HIS A 177 -10.26 -3.34 -24.89
C HIS A 177 -9.66 -3.91 -26.18
N GLU A 178 -9.29 -5.21 -26.22
CA GLU A 178 -8.68 -5.83 -27.40
C GLU A 178 -9.69 -6.23 -28.49
N THR A 179 -10.99 -6.33 -28.20
CA THR A 179 -12.03 -6.74 -29.17
C THR A 179 -12.62 -5.62 -30.02
N ARG A 180 -12.07 -4.41 -29.98
CA ARG A 180 -12.49 -3.28 -30.83
C ARG A 180 -11.52 -2.95 -31.94
N GLY A 181 -10.73 -3.91 -32.41
CA GLY A 181 -9.80 -3.75 -33.49
C GLY A 181 -9.91 -4.90 -34.51
N ASN A 182 -11.03 -4.99 -35.20
CA ASN A 182 -11.16 -5.63 -36.54
C ASN A 182 -12.35 -5.04 -37.25
#